data_f291347dd7971e576710a37af9ea2b39
#
_entry.id   f291347dd7971e576710a37af9ea2b39
#
_cell.length_a   1.000
_cell.length_b   1.000
_cell.length_c   1.000
_cell.angle_alpha   90.00
_cell.angle_beta   90.00
_cell.angle_gamma   90.00
#
_symmetry.space_group_name_H-M   'P 1'
#
loop_
_entity.id
_entity.type
_entity.pdbx_description
1 polymer ?
#
loop_
_entity_poly.entity_id
_entity_poly.type
_entity_poly.pdbx_seq_one_letter_code
_entity_poly.pdbx_strand_id
1 'polypeptide(L)'
;METETEVTTQAAQTGVSPELSVRRGRDALEFYKAAFDAIEIYRVGGTAEDEEVVAQLSLGGALFWVSDESPSHKNFSPESLGGSTVRLLLTVADPHSVVERAVTLGATEVSPVHEEHGWLLGRIEDPFGYQWEIGKPLVEWPPSHAS
;
A
#
# COMPACT_ATOMS: atom_id res chain seq x y z
N MET A 1 -26.65 24.22 -3.93
CA MET A 1 -26.10 24.09 -3.62
C MET A 1 -25.07 24.48 -2.81
N GLU A 2 -25.05 24.58 -1.75
CA GLU A 2 -24.14 25.04 -0.87
C GLU A 2 -23.06 24.12 -0.59
N THR A 3 -23.23 22.88 -0.86
CA THR A 3 -22.19 21.89 -0.58
C THR A 3 -20.92 22.17 -1.32
N GLU A 4 -21.04 22.67 -2.53
CA GLU A 4 -19.82 22.91 -3.24
C GLU A 4 -19.04 24.04 -2.66
N THR A 5 -19.74 25.03 -2.12
CA THR A 5 -19.05 26.15 -1.51
C THR A 5 -18.24 25.68 -0.32
N GLU A 6 -18.79 24.77 0.46
CA GLU A 6 -18.05 24.30 1.61
C GLU A 6 -16.81 23.56 1.22
N VAL A 7 -16.91 22.72 0.20
CA VAL A 7 -15.74 21.99 -0.25
C VAL A 7 -14.64 22.92 -0.70
N THR A 8 -15.01 23.97 -1.42
CA THR A 8 -13.99 24.84 -1.97
C THR A 8 -13.36 25.74 -0.94
N THR A 9 -13.98 25.90 0.24
CA THR A 9 -13.39 26.77 1.25
C THR A 9 -12.33 26.07 2.09
N GLN A 10 -12.19 24.75 1.96
CA GLN A 10 -11.20 24.06 2.75
C GLN A 10 -9.85 24.09 2.06
N ALA A 11 -8.84 24.47 2.81
CA ALA A 11 -7.49 24.46 2.28
C ALA A 11 -6.97 23.04 2.24
N ALA A 12 -6.23 22.71 1.21
CA ALA A 12 -5.58 21.43 1.13
C ALA A 12 -4.46 21.36 2.16
N GLN A 13 -4.27 20.22 2.76
CA GLN A 13 -3.19 20.01 3.70
C GLN A 13 -2.06 19.30 2.99
N THR A 14 -0.84 19.68 3.35
CA THR A 14 0.33 19.06 2.75
C THR A 14 0.40 17.60 3.17
N GLY A 15 0.64 16.72 2.20
CA GLY A 15 0.78 15.30 2.46
C GLY A 15 1.43 14.62 1.28
N VAL A 16 1.90 13.41 1.52
CA VAL A 16 2.49 12.57 0.48
C VAL A 16 1.78 11.24 0.52
N SER A 17 1.36 10.76 -0.63
CA SER A 17 0.74 9.44 -0.74
C SER A 17 1.40 8.68 -1.87
N PRO A 18 1.74 7.41 -1.65
CA PRO A 18 2.25 6.59 -2.74
C PRO A 18 1.16 6.34 -3.79
N GLU A 19 1.58 6.20 -5.04
CA GLU A 19 0.71 5.79 -6.13
C GLU A 19 1.35 4.56 -6.76
N LEU A 20 0.72 3.41 -6.60
CA LEU A 20 1.26 2.15 -7.07
C LEU A 20 0.63 1.81 -8.42
N SER A 21 1.50 1.64 -9.43
CA SER A 21 1.05 1.18 -10.74
C SER A 21 1.22 -0.33 -10.81
N VAL A 22 0.18 -1.03 -11.24
CA VAL A 22 0.20 -2.49 -11.28
C VAL A 22 -0.38 -2.95 -12.61
N ARG A 23 -0.14 -4.20 -12.98
CA ARG A 23 -0.70 -4.75 -14.21
C ARG A 23 -2.16 -5.16 -14.04
N ARG A 24 -2.55 -5.54 -12.83
CA ARG A 24 -3.89 -6.05 -12.59
C ARG A 24 -4.49 -5.30 -11.41
N GLY A 25 -5.03 -4.11 -11.72
CA GLY A 25 -5.50 -3.20 -10.68
C GLY A 25 -6.59 -3.79 -9.81
N ARG A 26 -7.59 -4.44 -10.42
CA ARG A 26 -8.68 -5.03 -9.62
C ARG A 26 -8.17 -6.10 -8.68
N ASP A 27 -7.26 -6.94 -9.16
CA ASP A 27 -6.69 -7.99 -8.31
C ASP A 27 -5.88 -7.37 -7.19
N ALA A 28 -5.17 -6.28 -7.48
CA ALA A 28 -4.37 -5.62 -6.45
C ALA A 28 -5.26 -5.05 -5.35
N LEU A 29 -6.38 -4.45 -5.72
CA LEU A 29 -7.31 -3.93 -4.71
C LEU A 29 -7.79 -5.05 -3.80
N GLU A 30 -8.17 -6.19 -4.38
CA GLU A 30 -8.65 -7.30 -3.58
C GLU A 30 -7.55 -7.86 -2.68
N PHE A 31 -6.32 -7.92 -3.18
CA PHE A 31 -5.22 -8.40 -2.36
C PHE A 31 -4.98 -7.49 -1.16
N TYR A 32 -4.89 -6.18 -1.40
CA TYR A 32 -4.58 -5.26 -0.29
C TYR A 32 -5.70 -5.23 0.75
N LYS A 33 -6.95 -5.38 0.30
CA LYS A 33 -8.07 -5.46 1.24
C LYS A 33 -7.99 -6.74 2.07
N ALA A 34 -7.70 -7.86 1.44
CA ALA A 34 -7.71 -9.15 2.13
C ALA A 34 -6.47 -9.35 2.99
N ALA A 35 -5.30 -8.94 2.49
CA ALA A 35 -4.05 -9.19 3.19
C ALA A 35 -3.79 -8.17 4.28
N PHE A 36 -4.11 -6.91 4.04
CA PHE A 36 -3.72 -5.82 4.92
C PHE A 36 -4.91 -5.11 5.57
N ASP A 37 -6.13 -5.56 5.29
CA ASP A 37 -7.35 -4.90 5.81
C ASP A 37 -7.48 -3.47 5.27
N ALA A 38 -7.02 -3.23 4.05
CA ALA A 38 -7.18 -1.92 3.43
C ALA A 38 -8.66 -1.64 3.17
N ILE A 39 -9.02 -0.37 3.30
CA ILE A 39 -10.39 0.07 3.09
C ILE A 39 -10.41 0.92 1.83
N GLU A 40 -11.34 0.62 0.92
CA GLU A 40 -11.46 1.38 -0.31
C GLU A 40 -12.18 2.69 -0.03
N ILE A 41 -11.50 3.81 -0.35
CA ILE A 41 -12.05 5.15 -0.11
C ILE A 41 -12.72 5.68 -1.37
N TYR A 42 -12.17 5.35 -2.54
CA TYR A 42 -12.59 5.96 -3.78
C TYR A 42 -12.18 5.05 -4.93
N ARG A 43 -13.00 4.99 -5.97
CA ARG A 43 -12.70 4.16 -7.13
C ARG A 43 -13.29 4.78 -8.38
N VAL A 44 -12.51 4.73 -9.46
CA VAL A 44 -12.98 5.03 -10.82
C VAL A 44 -12.67 3.81 -11.65
N GLY A 45 -13.67 3.30 -12.38
CA GLY A 45 -13.49 2.17 -13.25
C GLY A 45 -13.41 0.85 -12.53
N GLY A 46 -12.98 -0.17 -13.24
CA GLY A 46 -12.80 -1.49 -12.65
C GLY A 46 -14.08 -2.24 -12.38
N THR A 47 -15.20 -1.83 -12.97
CA THR A 47 -16.46 -2.53 -12.76
C THR A 47 -16.62 -3.72 -13.71
N ALA A 48 -16.01 -3.65 -14.88
CA ALA A 48 -15.98 -4.77 -15.81
C ALA A 48 -14.62 -5.45 -15.70
N GLU A 49 -14.55 -6.71 -16.10
CA GLU A 49 -13.37 -7.52 -15.86
C GLU A 49 -12.11 -6.92 -16.47
N ASP A 50 -12.24 -6.35 -17.67
CA ASP A 50 -11.08 -5.81 -18.38
C ASP A 50 -11.00 -4.30 -18.29
N GLU A 51 -11.81 -3.68 -17.45
CA GLU A 51 -11.79 -2.24 -17.31
C GLU A 51 -10.71 -1.82 -16.32
N GLU A 52 -9.93 -0.83 -16.69
CA GLU A 52 -8.89 -0.30 -15.83
C GLU A 52 -9.49 0.39 -14.61
N VAL A 53 -8.72 0.44 -13.55
CA VAL A 53 -9.20 1.00 -12.30
C VAL A 53 -8.17 1.98 -11.75
N VAL A 54 -8.66 3.02 -11.10
CA VAL A 54 -7.87 3.91 -10.25
C VAL A 54 -8.61 3.98 -8.93
N ALA A 55 -7.92 3.66 -7.84
CA ALA A 55 -8.58 3.63 -6.55
C ALA A 55 -7.67 4.14 -5.46
N GLN A 56 -8.28 4.70 -4.43
CA GLN A 56 -7.56 5.11 -3.22
C GLN A 56 -7.96 4.18 -2.09
N LEU A 57 -6.95 3.71 -1.38
CA LEU A 57 -7.14 2.81 -0.25
C LEU A 57 -6.59 3.45 1.01
N SER A 58 -7.13 3.04 2.15
CA SER A 58 -6.67 3.50 3.45
C SER A 58 -6.21 2.31 4.27
N LEU A 59 -5.05 2.46 4.90
CA LEU A 59 -4.53 1.48 5.86
C LEU A 59 -4.37 2.21 7.18
N GLY A 60 -5.37 2.06 8.08
CA GLY A 60 -5.32 2.73 9.36
C GLY A 60 -5.22 4.24 9.24
N GLY A 61 -5.81 4.81 8.20
CA GLY A 61 -5.76 6.24 7.97
C GLY A 61 -4.67 6.69 7.03
N ALA A 62 -3.68 5.83 6.74
CA ALA A 62 -2.65 6.16 5.75
C ALA A 62 -3.19 5.86 4.37
N LEU A 63 -3.02 6.80 3.45
CA LEU A 63 -3.64 6.71 2.13
C LEU A 63 -2.62 6.35 1.07
N PHE A 64 -3.03 5.51 0.12
CA PHE A 64 -2.22 5.25 -1.06
C PHE A 64 -3.16 4.93 -2.22
N TRP A 65 -2.64 5.10 -3.44
CA TRP A 65 -3.41 4.90 -4.65
C TRP A 65 -2.93 3.65 -5.37
N VAL A 66 -3.84 3.00 -6.05
CA VAL A 66 -3.52 1.84 -6.89
C VAL A 66 -4.20 2.07 -8.22
N SER A 67 -3.45 1.88 -9.32
CA SER A 67 -4.02 2.01 -10.64
C SER A 67 -3.36 1.02 -11.57
N ASP A 68 -4.06 0.67 -12.65
CA ASP A 68 -3.44 -0.08 -13.71
C ASP A 68 -2.31 0.74 -14.31
N GLU A 69 -1.24 0.08 -14.73
CA GLU A 69 -0.12 0.80 -15.30
C GLU A 69 -0.53 1.46 -16.61
N SER A 70 0.16 2.54 -16.93
CA SER A 70 -0.08 3.27 -18.16
C SER A 70 1.27 3.65 -18.76
N PRO A 71 1.86 2.75 -19.54
CA PRO A 71 3.21 3.02 -20.07
C PRO A 71 3.28 4.26 -20.94
N SER A 72 2.20 4.60 -21.64
CA SER A 72 2.18 5.80 -22.47
C SER A 72 2.32 7.07 -21.62
N HIS A 73 1.97 7.01 -20.35
CA HIS A 73 2.14 8.11 -19.43
C HIS A 73 3.34 7.88 -18.50
N LYS A 74 4.17 6.88 -18.83
CA LYS A 74 5.36 6.52 -18.06
C LYS A 74 5.04 6.04 -16.65
N ASN A 75 3.86 5.44 -16.48
CA ASN A 75 3.47 4.80 -15.24
C ASN A 75 3.63 3.30 -15.42
N PHE A 76 4.74 2.77 -14.92
CA PHE A 76 5.09 1.37 -15.13
C PHE A 76 4.90 0.57 -13.85
N SER A 77 4.45 -0.67 -13.99
CA SER A 77 4.40 -1.59 -12.86
C SER A 77 5.78 -2.20 -12.61
N PRO A 78 6.01 -2.69 -11.40
CA PRO A 78 7.26 -3.43 -11.15
C PRO A 78 7.40 -4.64 -12.05
N GLU A 79 6.29 -5.28 -12.42
CA GLU A 79 6.36 -6.43 -13.32
C GLU A 79 6.91 -6.03 -14.68
N SER A 80 6.54 -4.86 -15.17
CA SER A 80 7.05 -4.38 -16.46
C SER A 80 8.49 -3.95 -16.39
N LEU A 81 8.94 -3.42 -15.27
CA LEU A 81 10.31 -2.93 -15.13
C LEU A 81 11.28 -4.00 -14.63
N GLY A 82 10.75 -5.09 -14.08
CA GLY A 82 11.60 -6.12 -13.51
C GLY A 82 12.04 -5.82 -12.09
N GLY A 83 11.37 -4.92 -11.41
CA GLY A 83 11.70 -4.57 -10.04
C GLY A 83 11.12 -3.24 -9.66
N SER A 84 11.31 -2.87 -8.39
CA SER A 84 10.81 -1.60 -7.87
C SER A 84 11.88 -0.97 -7.00
N THR A 85 11.98 0.34 -7.05
CA THR A 85 12.95 1.06 -6.24
C THR A 85 12.38 1.50 -4.90
N VAL A 86 11.05 1.47 -4.76
CA VAL A 86 10.39 1.95 -3.55
C VAL A 86 9.95 0.76 -2.73
N ARG A 87 10.25 0.80 -1.44
CA ARG A 87 9.71 -0.15 -0.47
C ARG A 87 8.70 0.58 0.39
N LEU A 88 7.71 -0.15 0.85
CA LEU A 88 6.67 0.39 1.69
C LEU A 88 6.79 -0.26 3.05
N LEU A 89 6.67 0.52 4.11
CA LEU A 89 6.71 0.00 5.46
C LEU A 89 5.30 0.06 6.02
N LEU A 90 4.75 -1.11 6.32
CA LEU A 90 3.43 -1.22 6.93
C LEU A 90 3.61 -1.57 8.40
N THR A 91 3.21 -0.66 9.27
CA THR A 91 3.30 -0.88 10.70
C THR A 91 2.00 -1.50 11.17
N VAL A 92 2.10 -2.65 11.83
CA VAL A 92 0.92 -3.40 12.28
C VAL A 92 1.19 -3.94 13.69
N ALA A 93 0.12 -4.31 14.38
CA ALA A 93 0.24 -4.83 15.74
C ALA A 93 0.86 -6.23 15.76
N ASP A 94 0.58 -7.03 14.74
CA ASP A 94 1.05 -8.43 14.71
C ASP A 94 1.67 -8.73 13.35
N PRO A 95 2.96 -8.42 13.18
CA PRO A 95 3.62 -8.64 11.89
C PRO A 95 3.61 -10.10 11.43
N HIS A 96 3.75 -11.05 12.36
CA HIS A 96 3.75 -12.47 11.96
C HIS A 96 2.43 -12.85 11.29
N SER A 97 1.33 -12.43 11.87
CA SER A 97 0.01 -12.76 11.36
C SER A 97 -0.23 -12.13 9.99
N VAL A 98 0.21 -10.89 9.81
CA VAL A 98 0.01 -10.19 8.53
C VAL A 98 0.86 -10.80 7.44
N VAL A 99 2.12 -11.14 7.73
CA VAL A 99 2.99 -11.78 6.74
C VAL A 99 2.41 -13.14 6.35
N GLU A 100 1.96 -13.91 7.33
CA GLU A 100 1.40 -15.23 7.04
C GLU A 100 0.18 -15.12 6.14
N ARG A 101 -0.71 -14.18 6.44
CA ARG A 101 -1.91 -14.01 5.62
C ARG A 101 -1.57 -13.54 4.21
N ALA A 102 -0.61 -12.61 4.09
CA ALA A 102 -0.20 -12.13 2.78
C ALA A 102 0.39 -13.25 1.94
N VAL A 103 1.23 -14.10 2.54
CA VAL A 103 1.83 -15.22 1.81
C VAL A 103 0.75 -16.21 1.39
N THR A 104 -0.22 -16.48 2.25
CA THR A 104 -1.32 -17.38 1.91
C THR A 104 -2.09 -16.83 0.70
N LEU A 105 -2.16 -15.51 0.56
CA LEU A 105 -2.91 -14.88 -0.52
C LEU A 105 -2.06 -14.61 -1.75
N GLY A 106 -0.81 -15.07 -1.79
CA GLY A 106 -0.02 -15.00 -3.01
C GLY A 106 1.27 -14.20 -2.93
N ALA A 107 1.56 -13.55 -1.81
CA ALA A 107 2.82 -12.84 -1.66
C ALA A 107 3.96 -13.83 -1.45
N THR A 108 5.17 -13.38 -1.71
CA THR A 108 6.36 -14.17 -1.50
C THR A 108 7.10 -13.62 -0.28
N GLU A 109 7.47 -14.51 0.65
CA GLU A 109 8.25 -14.08 1.79
C GLU A 109 9.69 -13.87 1.35
N VAL A 110 10.19 -12.65 1.54
CA VAL A 110 11.57 -12.30 1.18
C VAL A 110 12.47 -12.45 2.39
N SER A 111 11.98 -12.04 3.56
CA SER A 111 12.72 -12.16 4.80
C SER A 111 11.72 -12.44 5.92
N PRO A 112 11.97 -13.46 6.75
CA PRO A 112 11.03 -13.77 7.82
C PRO A 112 11.02 -12.67 8.86
N VAL A 113 9.94 -12.60 9.62
CA VAL A 113 9.82 -11.62 10.70
C VAL A 113 10.88 -11.93 11.75
N HIS A 114 11.68 -10.94 12.08
CA HIS A 114 12.74 -11.08 13.07
C HIS A 114 13.01 -9.72 13.69
N GLU A 115 13.74 -9.74 14.78
CA GLU A 115 14.06 -8.49 15.48
C GLU A 115 15.28 -7.86 14.86
N GLU A 116 15.19 -6.54 14.60
CA GLU A 116 16.26 -5.82 13.96
C GLU A 116 16.18 -4.37 14.39
N HIS A 117 17.25 -3.87 15.02
CA HIS A 117 17.36 -2.44 15.39
C HIS A 117 16.16 -1.94 16.20
N GLY A 118 15.65 -2.76 17.09
CA GLY A 118 14.52 -2.35 17.94
C GLY A 118 13.18 -2.47 17.28
N TRP A 119 13.13 -3.08 16.13
CA TRP A 119 11.88 -3.36 15.40
C TRP A 119 11.74 -4.85 15.19
N LEU A 120 10.49 -5.27 15.05
CA LEU A 120 10.17 -6.60 14.59
C LEU A 120 9.78 -6.42 13.13
N LEU A 121 10.56 -6.97 12.20
CA LEU A 121 10.39 -6.69 10.77
C LEU A 121 10.44 -7.96 9.95
N GLY A 122 9.52 -8.08 9.00
CA GLY A 122 9.61 -9.04 7.93
C GLY A 122 9.48 -8.32 6.61
N ARG A 123 9.75 -9.01 5.52
CA ARG A 123 9.61 -8.43 4.19
C ARG A 123 8.93 -9.41 3.26
N ILE A 124 7.98 -8.92 2.49
CA ILE A 124 7.30 -9.70 1.47
C ILE A 124 7.36 -8.95 0.16
N GLU A 125 7.19 -9.69 -0.93
CA GLU A 125 6.92 -9.09 -2.23
C GLU A 125 5.49 -9.44 -2.57
N ASP A 126 4.66 -8.44 -2.85
CA ASP A 126 3.28 -8.71 -3.15
C ASP A 126 3.17 -9.31 -4.56
N PRO A 127 1.99 -9.84 -4.94
CA PRO A 127 1.85 -10.48 -6.25
C PRO A 127 2.05 -9.54 -7.44
N PHE A 128 2.18 -8.25 -7.18
CA PHE A 128 2.29 -7.25 -8.23
C PHE A 128 3.70 -6.66 -8.31
N GLY A 129 4.61 -7.17 -7.47
CA GLY A 129 6.03 -6.82 -7.55
C GLY A 129 6.48 -5.78 -6.55
N TYR A 130 5.61 -5.25 -5.71
CA TYR A 130 6.01 -4.26 -4.73
C TYR A 130 6.52 -4.93 -3.47
N GLN A 131 7.57 -4.33 -2.88
CA GLN A 131 8.18 -4.82 -1.65
C GLN A 131 7.55 -4.11 -0.47
N TRP A 132 7.11 -4.88 0.51
CA TRP A 132 6.53 -4.36 1.74
C TRP A 132 7.34 -4.89 2.92
N GLU A 133 7.79 -3.97 3.76
CA GLU A 133 8.28 -4.36 5.08
C GLU A 133 7.09 -4.32 6.01
N ILE A 134 6.93 -5.39 6.81
CA ILE A 134 5.79 -5.51 7.72
C ILE A 134 6.37 -5.58 9.12
N GLY A 135 6.02 -4.62 9.97
CA GLY A 135 6.67 -4.62 11.25
C GLY A 135 6.03 -3.75 12.30
N LYS A 136 6.70 -3.67 13.44
CA LYS A 136 6.32 -2.77 14.50
C LYS A 136 7.54 -2.45 15.34
N PRO A 137 7.57 -1.26 15.96
CA PRO A 137 8.65 -0.96 16.88
C PRO A 137 8.46 -1.75 18.17
N LEU A 138 9.58 -2.18 18.76
CA LEU A 138 9.58 -2.87 20.04
C LEU A 138 9.88 -1.91 21.19
N VAL A 139 10.13 -0.64 20.85
CA VAL A 139 10.36 0.42 21.82
C VAL A 139 9.48 1.59 21.43
N GLU A 140 9.47 2.62 22.27
CA GLU A 140 8.68 3.81 21.96
C GLU A 140 9.12 4.41 20.63
N TRP A 141 8.17 4.72 19.76
CA TRP A 141 8.49 5.26 18.45
C TRP A 141 7.54 6.38 18.08
N PRO A 142 8.02 7.53 17.60
CA PRO A 142 9.46 7.83 17.53
C PRO A 142 10.06 7.96 18.90
N PRO A 143 11.40 7.84 19.02
CA PRO A 143 12.03 7.94 20.32
C PRO A 143 11.80 9.31 20.93
N SER A 144 11.59 9.34 22.25
CA SER A 144 11.30 10.60 22.92
C SER A 144 12.53 11.49 23.00
N HIS A 145 13.71 10.93 22.82
CA HIS A 145 14.95 11.70 22.80
C HIS A 145 15.62 11.55 21.47
N ALA A 146 15.12 12.27 20.51
CA ALA A 146 15.61 12.12 19.15
C ALA A 146 16.73 13.07 18.81
N SER A 147 17.27 13.77 19.74
CA SER A 147 18.31 14.74 19.45
C SER A 147 19.67 14.11 19.17
#